data_70cf455d4fff1521bde4718cf705565a
#
_entry.id   70cf455d4fff1521bde4718cf705565a
#
_cell.length_a   1.000
_cell.length_b   1.000
_cell.length_c   1.000
_cell.angle_alpha   90.00
_cell.angle_beta   90.00
_cell.angle_gamma   90.00
#
_symmetry.space_group_name_H-M   'P 1'
#
loop_
_entity.id
_entity.type
_entity.pdbx_description
1 polymer ?
#
loop_
_entity_poly.entity_id
_entity_poly.type
_entity_poly.pdbx_seq_one_letter_code
_entity_poly.pdbx_strand_id
1 'polypeptide(L)'
;HAGVDTLVLGCTHYPFLEGAISYVMGEGTSLVSSDTETAKDVYRQLVSRDLLAGPDAVAQHVYEATGSSADDFIQLAHRLMGREVRQVQLVQTGTIDLPRTTAS
;
A
#
# COMPACT_ATOMS: atom_id res chain seq x y z
N HIS A 1 -28.89 -7.65 -5.51
CA HIS A 1 -27.97 -8.54 -6.23
C HIS A 1 -27.72 -7.97 -7.62
N ALA A 2 -26.53 -7.40 -7.86
CA ALA A 2 -26.16 -6.84 -9.18
C ALA A 2 -25.69 -7.91 -10.18
N GLY A 3 -25.61 -9.19 -9.78
CA GLY A 3 -25.19 -10.29 -10.66
C GLY A 3 -23.73 -10.20 -11.11
N VAL A 4 -22.86 -9.55 -10.35
CA VAL A 4 -21.43 -9.41 -10.66
C VAL A 4 -20.67 -10.68 -10.26
N ASP A 5 -19.72 -11.08 -11.07
CA ASP A 5 -18.80 -12.19 -10.82
C ASP A 5 -17.38 -11.74 -10.41
N THR A 6 -17.07 -10.49 -10.65
CA THR A 6 -15.76 -9.91 -10.35
C THR A 6 -15.92 -8.52 -9.74
N LEU A 7 -15.19 -8.26 -8.65
CA LEU A 7 -15.14 -6.98 -7.98
C LEU A 7 -13.69 -6.50 -7.89
N VAL A 8 -13.42 -5.34 -8.47
CA VAL A 8 -12.10 -4.70 -8.39
C VAL A 8 -12.07 -3.73 -7.21
N LEU A 9 -11.14 -3.96 -6.29
CA LEU A 9 -10.90 -3.07 -5.16
C LEU A 9 -9.93 -1.95 -5.59
N GLY A 10 -10.48 -0.92 -6.25
CA GLY A 10 -9.72 0.19 -6.81
C GLY A 10 -9.35 1.29 -5.79
N CYS A 11 -9.03 0.90 -4.57
CA CYS A 11 -8.68 1.79 -3.47
C CYS A 11 -7.48 1.24 -2.72
N THR A 12 -6.64 2.10 -2.16
CA THR A 12 -5.46 1.69 -1.38
C THR A 12 -5.81 1.13 0.00
N HIS A 13 -7.00 1.44 0.53
CA HIS A 13 -7.42 1.02 1.87
C HIS A 13 -8.37 -0.18 1.87
N TYR A 14 -9.18 -0.37 0.85
CA TYR A 14 -10.15 -1.47 0.77
C TYR A 14 -9.52 -2.87 0.78
N PRO A 15 -8.30 -3.11 0.29
CA PRO A 15 -7.64 -4.40 0.45
C PRO A 15 -7.53 -4.88 1.90
N PHE A 16 -7.44 -3.99 2.87
CA PHE A 16 -7.48 -4.35 4.30
C PHE A 16 -8.82 -4.92 4.75
N LEU A 17 -9.89 -4.69 4.01
CA LEU A 17 -11.24 -5.19 4.25
C LEU A 17 -11.60 -6.38 3.34
N GLU A 18 -10.64 -6.92 2.62
CA GLU A 18 -10.87 -7.97 1.61
C GLU A 18 -11.64 -9.17 2.19
N GLY A 19 -11.29 -9.60 3.40
CA GLY A 19 -11.98 -10.71 4.06
C GLY A 19 -13.46 -10.42 4.32
N ALA A 20 -13.79 -9.22 4.79
CA ALA A 20 -15.17 -8.82 5.05
C ALA A 20 -15.96 -8.66 3.73
N ILE A 21 -15.34 -8.08 2.71
CA ILE A 21 -15.95 -7.90 1.39
C ILE A 21 -16.20 -9.26 0.74
N SER A 22 -15.24 -10.18 0.80
CA SER A 22 -15.37 -11.53 0.28
C SER A 22 -16.52 -12.29 0.96
N TYR A 23 -16.64 -12.14 2.27
CA TYR A 23 -17.73 -12.76 3.04
C TYR A 23 -19.11 -12.26 2.58
N VAL A 24 -19.25 -10.94 2.38
CA VAL A 24 -20.51 -10.31 1.93
C VAL A 24 -20.85 -10.67 0.49
N MET A 25 -19.86 -10.69 -0.39
CA MET A 25 -20.05 -10.96 -1.82
C MET A 25 -20.32 -12.44 -2.11
N GLY A 26 -19.81 -13.35 -1.28
CA GLY A 26 -19.96 -14.78 -1.44
C GLY A 26 -18.93 -15.41 -2.37
N GLU A 27 -18.93 -16.75 -2.41
CA GLU A 27 -17.93 -17.55 -3.15
C GLU A 27 -17.98 -17.38 -4.68
N GLY A 28 -19.11 -16.90 -5.21
CA GLY A 28 -19.29 -16.70 -6.66
C GLY A 28 -18.64 -15.43 -7.21
N THR A 29 -18.03 -14.60 -6.35
CA THR A 29 -17.43 -13.32 -6.76
C THR A 29 -15.93 -13.34 -6.53
N SER A 30 -15.18 -13.14 -7.61
CA SER A 30 -13.71 -12.97 -7.53
C SER A 30 -13.35 -11.54 -7.12
N LEU A 31 -12.47 -11.40 -6.15
CA LEU A 31 -11.92 -10.11 -5.77
C LEU A 31 -10.57 -9.87 -6.47
N VAL A 32 -10.41 -8.71 -7.07
CA VAL A 32 -9.15 -8.25 -7.64
C VAL A 32 -8.65 -7.09 -6.78
N SER A 33 -7.56 -7.32 -6.08
CA SER A 33 -7.00 -6.37 -5.14
C SER A 33 -5.85 -5.58 -5.77
N SER A 34 -5.90 -4.25 -5.65
CA SER A 34 -4.91 -3.35 -6.23
C SER A 34 -3.51 -3.56 -5.64
N ASP A 35 -3.41 -3.87 -4.35
CA ASP A 35 -2.13 -4.11 -3.67
C ASP A 35 -1.44 -5.38 -4.20
N THR A 36 -2.19 -6.49 -4.31
CA THR A 36 -1.69 -7.76 -4.81
C THR A 36 -1.25 -7.65 -6.27
N GLU A 37 -2.05 -7.02 -7.12
CA GLU A 37 -1.70 -6.86 -8.53
C GLU A 37 -0.52 -5.92 -8.73
N THR A 38 -0.42 -4.85 -7.95
CA THR A 38 0.74 -3.96 -7.97
C THR A 38 2.00 -4.70 -7.52
N ALA A 39 1.93 -5.48 -6.44
CA ALA A 39 3.07 -6.25 -5.96
C ALA A 39 3.56 -7.27 -7.01
N LYS A 40 2.64 -7.95 -7.70
CA LYS A 40 2.98 -8.86 -8.80
C LYS A 40 3.67 -8.12 -9.95
N ASP A 41 3.18 -6.94 -10.31
CA ASP A 41 3.78 -6.16 -11.40
C ASP A 41 5.16 -5.65 -11.04
N VAL A 42 5.35 -5.14 -9.83
CA VAL A 42 6.67 -4.74 -9.31
C VAL A 42 7.66 -5.93 -9.38
N TYR A 43 7.24 -7.10 -8.94
CA TYR A 43 8.07 -8.30 -9.01
C TYR A 43 8.46 -8.64 -10.45
N ARG A 44 7.51 -8.64 -11.39
CA ARG A 44 7.79 -8.88 -12.82
C ARG A 44 8.78 -7.86 -13.39
N GLN A 45 8.64 -6.58 -13.03
CA GLN A 45 9.54 -5.51 -13.45
C GLN A 45 10.98 -5.73 -12.93
N LEU A 46 11.10 -6.11 -11.66
CA LEU A 46 12.41 -6.41 -11.06
C LEU A 46 13.08 -7.62 -11.72
N VAL A 47 12.32 -8.68 -11.98
CA VAL A 47 12.83 -9.86 -12.68
C VAL A 47 13.29 -9.51 -14.10
N SER A 48 12.46 -8.81 -14.87
CA SER A 48 12.76 -8.49 -16.27
C SER A 48 13.95 -7.57 -16.45
N ARG A 49 14.28 -6.79 -15.41
CA ARG A 49 15.39 -5.84 -15.40
C ARG A 49 16.64 -6.35 -14.67
N ASP A 50 16.60 -7.59 -14.18
CA ASP A 50 17.65 -8.19 -13.35
C ASP A 50 18.03 -7.35 -12.11
N LEU A 51 16.99 -6.82 -11.44
CA LEU A 51 17.11 -5.96 -10.27
C LEU A 51 16.69 -6.64 -8.95
N LEU A 52 16.40 -7.94 -8.99
CA LEU A 52 16.13 -8.67 -7.75
C LEU A 52 17.38 -8.71 -6.86
N ALA A 53 17.16 -8.53 -5.56
CA ALA A 53 18.23 -8.73 -4.59
C ALA A 53 18.73 -10.18 -4.61
N GLY A 54 20.01 -10.36 -4.37
CA GLY A 54 20.60 -11.69 -4.28
C GLY A 54 20.12 -12.48 -3.08
N PRO A 55 20.32 -13.82 -3.07
CA PRO A 55 19.82 -14.70 -1.99
C PRO A 55 20.42 -14.38 -0.61
N ASP A 56 21.59 -13.77 -0.57
CA ASP A 56 22.29 -13.38 0.66
C ASP A 56 21.96 -11.94 1.11
N ALA A 57 21.09 -11.23 0.39
CA ALA A 57 20.74 -9.88 0.74
C ALA A 57 19.89 -9.84 2.01
N VAL A 58 20.29 -8.99 2.95
CA VAL A 58 19.52 -8.74 4.18
C VAL A 58 18.51 -7.63 3.90
N ALA A 59 17.23 -7.95 4.06
CA ALA A 59 16.18 -6.98 3.89
C ALA A 59 16.22 -5.91 4.98
N GLN A 60 16.13 -4.65 4.56
CA GLN A 60 15.97 -3.50 5.47
C GLN A 60 14.67 -2.80 5.12
N HIS A 61 13.81 -2.67 6.12
CA HIS A 61 12.53 -1.98 5.98
C HIS A 61 12.60 -0.64 6.69
N VAL A 62 12.35 0.43 5.95
CA VAL A 62 12.27 1.79 6.48
C VAL A 62 10.83 2.27 6.30
N TYR A 63 10.24 2.73 7.39
CA TYR A 63 8.88 3.26 7.41
C TYR A 63 8.94 4.76 7.69
N GLU A 64 8.37 5.52 6.80
CA GLU A 64 8.30 6.98 6.90
C GLU A 64 6.84 7.42 6.85
N ALA A 65 6.50 8.39 7.66
CA ALA A 65 5.16 8.97 7.67
C ALA A 65 5.23 10.48 7.81
N THR A 66 4.26 11.15 7.21
CA THR A 66 3.98 12.56 7.44
C THR A 66 2.98 12.69 8.57
N GLY A 67 3.07 13.73 9.36
CA GLY A 67 2.13 13.98 10.46
C GLY A 67 2.82 14.47 11.72
N SER A 68 2.07 14.58 12.80
CA SER A 68 2.53 15.10 14.08
C SER A 68 2.93 14.01 15.09
N SER A 69 2.55 12.75 14.86
CA SER A 69 2.80 11.66 15.79
C SER A 69 3.21 10.38 15.07
N ALA A 70 4.41 9.89 15.35
CA ALA A 70 4.86 8.58 14.90
C ALA A 70 4.14 7.44 15.62
N ASP A 71 3.79 7.64 16.89
CA ASP A 71 3.17 6.62 17.72
C ASP A 71 1.78 6.23 17.21
N ASP A 72 0.98 7.19 16.78
CA ASP A 72 -0.34 6.92 16.20
C ASP A 72 -0.24 6.08 14.93
N PHE A 73 0.75 6.39 14.09
CA PHE A 73 1.01 5.60 12.89
C PHE A 73 1.47 4.18 13.23
N ILE A 74 2.37 4.03 14.21
CA ILE A 74 2.86 2.71 14.64
C ILE A 74 1.72 1.85 15.19
N GLN A 75 0.83 2.41 16.00
CA GLN A 75 -0.31 1.68 16.54
C GLN A 75 -1.24 1.18 15.43
N LEU A 76 -1.52 2.02 14.43
CA LEU A 76 -2.34 1.63 13.29
C LEU A 76 -1.62 0.57 12.43
N ALA A 77 -0.34 0.76 12.16
CA ALA A 77 0.47 -0.18 11.41
C ALA A 77 0.55 -1.56 12.10
N HIS A 78 0.65 -1.60 13.42
CA HIS A 78 0.62 -2.86 14.16
C HIS A 78 -0.70 -3.62 14.01
N ARG A 79 -1.82 -2.91 13.90
CA ARG A 79 -3.14 -3.55 13.70
C ARG A 79 -3.29 -4.12 12.29
N LEU A 80 -2.73 -3.45 11.29
CA LEU A 80 -2.90 -3.80 9.88
C LEU A 80 -1.82 -4.75 9.36
N MET A 81 -0.58 -4.56 9.80
CA MET A 81 0.61 -5.23 9.26
C MET A 81 1.34 -6.10 10.29
N GLY A 82 0.88 -6.11 11.53
CA GLY A 82 1.55 -6.83 12.61
C GLY A 82 2.70 -6.03 13.23
N ARG A 83 3.45 -6.67 14.12
CA ARG A 83 4.51 -6.02 14.93
C ARG A 83 5.84 -5.86 14.20
N GLU A 84 5.89 -6.09 12.91
CA GLU A 84 7.10 -5.92 12.10
C GLU A 84 7.50 -4.45 11.95
N VAL A 85 6.52 -3.55 11.99
CA VAL A 85 6.76 -2.10 11.99
C VAL A 85 7.21 -1.67 13.38
N ARG A 86 8.52 -1.62 13.59
CA ARG A 86 9.10 -1.30 14.92
C ARG A 86 9.39 0.18 15.10
N GLN A 87 9.66 0.88 14.02
CA GLN A 87 10.13 2.26 14.02
C GLN A 87 9.60 3.00 12.81
N VAL A 88 9.10 4.20 13.02
CA VAL A 88 8.62 5.07 11.96
C VAL A 88 9.34 6.41 12.08
N GLN A 89 9.88 6.89 10.98
CA GLN A 89 10.48 8.21 10.89
C GLN A 89 9.42 9.22 10.42
N LEU A 90 9.28 10.32 11.17
CA LEU A 90 8.47 11.44 10.70
C LEU A 90 9.28 12.26 9.69
N VAL A 91 8.71 12.43 8.52
CA VAL A 91 9.27 13.24 7.45
C VAL A 91 8.40 14.46 7.21
N GLN A 92 9.04 15.60 6.96
CA GLN A 92 8.33 16.80 6.57
C GLN A 92 8.31 16.91 5.05
N THR A 93 7.13 17.09 4.51
CA THR A 93 6.98 17.46 3.10
C THR A 93 7.30 18.94 2.99
N GLY A 94 8.36 19.29 2.27
CA GLY A 94 8.71 20.69 2.00
C GLY A 94 7.59 21.39 1.23
N THR A 95 7.39 22.67 1.53
CA THR A 95 6.54 23.53 0.71
C THR A 95 7.21 23.66 -0.67
N ILE A 96 6.61 23.11 -1.69
CA ILE A 96 7.01 23.43 -3.06
C ILE A 96 6.51 24.84 -3.31
N ASP A 97 7.43 25.78 -3.34
CA ASP A 97 7.14 27.13 -3.83
C ASP A 97 6.92 27.02 -5.34
N LEU A 98 5.68 26.75 -5.71
CA LEU A 98 5.27 26.85 -7.10
C LEU A 98 5.35 28.33 -7.49
N PRO A 99 6.05 28.69 -8.58
CA PRO A 99 6.03 30.05 -9.08
C PRO A 99 4.57 30.44 -9.29
N ARG A 100 4.15 31.52 -8.60
CA ARG A 100 2.80 32.08 -8.82
C ARG A 100 2.72 32.49 -10.28
N THR A 101 1.90 31.80 -11.05
CA THR A 101 1.53 32.25 -12.37
C THR A 101 0.70 33.50 -12.15
N THR A 102 1.30 34.68 -12.34
CA THR A 102 0.54 35.93 -12.44
C THR A 102 -0.22 35.84 -13.75
N ALA A 103 -1.50 35.49 -13.69
CA ALA A 103 -2.39 35.67 -14.79
C ALA A 103 -2.53 37.20 -15.03
N SER A 104 -1.95 37.67 -16.09
CA SER A 104 -2.22 39.03 -16.60
C SER A 104 -3.51 39.06 -17.37
#